data_d10ddf04f890a55f0c7dea8975e32b2c
#
_entry.id   d10ddf04f890a55f0c7dea8975e32b2c
#
_cell.length_a   1.000
_cell.length_b   1.000
_cell.length_c   1.000
_cell.angle_alpha   90.00
_cell.angle_beta   90.00
_cell.angle_gamma   90.00
#
_symmetry.space_group_name_H-M   'P 1'
#
loop_
_entity.id
_entity.type
_entity.pdbx_description
1 polymer ?
#
loop_
_entity_poly.entity_id
_entity_poly.type
_entity_poly.pdbx_seq_one_letter_code
_entity_poly.pdbx_strand_id
1 'polypeptide(L)'
;MEKLQLINDDYLGYVARLRHACRGVLVKDGKVLLGYETAGNKYMIPGGGVEEGESYGECCEREMLEETGMKVRATEEFLEIEELFEDWRHINHYFVCELEDVTGTVHLTEAEAEVGLTQEWIPLDEAVRIFGEYEKFHADNIPDFGLYRREYHALKEFVMSCIK
;
A
#
# COMPACT_ATOMS: atom_id res chain seq x y z
N MET A 1 -7.95 9.89 12.65
CA MET A 1 -6.96 9.03 11.94
C MET A 1 -6.42 7.99 12.90
N GLU A 2 -6.49 6.74 12.50
CA GLU A 2 -5.98 5.63 13.30
C GLU A 2 -4.47 5.45 13.11
N LYS A 3 -3.81 4.95 14.16
CA LYS A 3 -2.38 4.61 14.11
C LYS A 3 -2.16 3.20 14.62
N LEU A 4 -1.37 2.44 13.88
CA LEU A 4 -1.07 1.04 14.19
C LEU A 4 0.43 0.79 14.11
N GLN A 5 0.94 0.01 15.04
CA GLN A 5 2.34 -0.45 15.00
C GLN A 5 2.37 -1.96 14.76
N LEU A 6 3.15 -2.39 13.77
CA LEU A 6 3.39 -3.78 13.43
C LEU A 6 4.89 -4.08 13.58
N ILE A 7 5.21 -5.09 14.35
CA ILE A 7 6.59 -5.52 14.58
C ILE A 7 6.77 -6.89 13.94
N ASN A 8 7.70 -7.00 13.00
CA ASN A 8 8.05 -8.27 12.36
C ASN A 8 9.10 -9.04 13.18
N ASP A 9 9.13 -10.35 13.02
CA ASP A 9 10.01 -11.24 13.79
C ASP A 9 11.50 -10.98 13.55
N ASP A 10 11.85 -10.35 12.41
CA ASP A 10 13.23 -10.00 12.06
C ASP A 10 13.68 -8.63 12.61
N TYR A 11 12.83 -7.94 13.36
CA TYR A 11 13.20 -6.67 13.97
C TYR A 11 14.36 -6.85 14.97
N LEU A 12 15.42 -6.05 14.78
CA LEU A 12 16.65 -6.18 15.57
C LEU A 12 16.61 -5.50 16.93
N GLY A 13 15.50 -4.78 17.24
CA GLY A 13 15.34 -4.10 18.52
C GLY A 13 15.89 -2.68 18.56
N TYR A 14 16.35 -2.15 17.42
CA TYR A 14 16.79 -0.77 17.25
C TYR A 14 16.49 -0.26 15.85
N VAL A 15 16.44 1.07 15.70
CA VAL A 15 16.16 1.74 14.41
C VAL A 15 17.41 2.50 13.95
N ALA A 16 17.92 2.15 12.78
CA ALA A 16 19.00 2.86 12.09
C ALA A 16 18.50 3.55 10.82
N ARG A 17 17.37 3.11 10.24
CA ARG A 17 16.83 3.62 8.98
C ARG A 17 15.35 3.95 9.13
N LEU A 18 14.94 5.11 8.58
CA LEU A 18 13.56 5.59 8.59
C LEU A 18 13.11 5.83 7.15
N ARG A 19 11.90 5.38 6.82
CA ARG A 19 11.26 5.67 5.54
C ARG A 19 9.80 6.02 5.73
N HIS A 20 9.35 7.04 5.00
CA HIS A 20 7.93 7.35 4.85
C HIS A 20 7.47 6.96 3.44
N ALA A 21 6.34 6.31 3.35
CA ALA A 21 5.69 5.97 2.09
C ALA A 21 4.20 6.30 2.17
N CYS A 22 3.60 6.62 1.04
CA CYS A 22 2.18 6.95 0.94
C CYS A 22 1.49 5.99 -0.01
N ARG A 23 0.26 5.58 0.34
CA ARG A 23 -0.50 4.59 -0.40
C ARG A 23 -1.93 5.04 -0.58
N GLY A 24 -2.51 4.75 -1.76
CA GLY A 24 -3.85 5.18 -2.11
C GLY A 24 -4.84 4.04 -2.19
N VAL A 25 -5.93 4.16 -1.45
CA VAL A 25 -7.07 3.24 -1.54
C VAL A 25 -8.12 3.88 -2.45
N LEU A 26 -8.22 3.38 -3.67
CA LEU A 26 -9.19 3.82 -4.68
C LEU A 26 -10.21 2.72 -4.90
N VAL A 27 -11.46 3.01 -4.55
CA VAL A 27 -12.58 2.08 -4.73
C VAL A 27 -13.56 2.64 -5.74
N LYS A 28 -13.93 1.82 -6.72
CA LYS A 28 -14.93 2.15 -7.73
C LYS A 28 -15.80 0.92 -8.02
N ASP A 29 -17.11 1.09 -8.01
CA ASP A 29 -18.07 0.00 -8.28
C ASP A 29 -17.81 -1.25 -7.41
N GLY A 30 -17.49 -1.04 -6.12
CA GLY A 30 -17.24 -2.12 -5.16
C GLY A 30 -15.89 -2.82 -5.30
N LYS A 31 -15.02 -2.33 -6.19
CA LYS A 31 -13.68 -2.90 -6.43
C LYS A 31 -12.60 -1.92 -6.01
N VAL A 32 -11.54 -2.44 -5.42
CA VAL A 32 -10.33 -1.67 -5.07
C VAL A 32 -9.26 -1.87 -6.12
N LEU A 33 -8.55 -0.80 -6.46
CA LEU A 33 -7.40 -0.87 -7.36
C LEU A 33 -6.17 -1.33 -6.61
N LEU A 34 -5.59 -2.46 -7.03
CA LEU A 34 -4.37 -3.01 -6.46
C LEU A 34 -3.26 -3.10 -7.51
N GLY A 35 -2.03 -2.96 -7.06
CA GLY A 35 -0.88 -3.38 -7.83
C GLY A 35 -0.74 -4.91 -7.77
N TYR A 36 -0.29 -5.51 -8.86
CA TYR A 36 0.04 -6.93 -8.93
C TYR A 36 1.44 -7.08 -9.50
N GLU A 37 2.30 -7.75 -8.74
CA GLU A 37 3.67 -8.04 -9.13
C GLU A 37 3.74 -9.46 -9.69
N THR A 38 3.92 -9.57 -11.02
CA THR A 38 3.86 -10.86 -11.74
C THR A 38 4.97 -11.81 -11.27
N ALA A 39 6.19 -11.31 -11.13
CA ALA A 39 7.34 -12.12 -10.72
C ALA A 39 7.18 -12.70 -9.30
N GLY A 40 6.64 -11.91 -8.39
CA GLY A 40 6.42 -12.31 -7.00
C GLY A 40 5.06 -12.96 -6.73
N ASN A 41 4.16 -12.92 -7.70
CA ASN A 41 2.77 -13.38 -7.56
C ASN A 41 2.10 -12.81 -6.31
N LYS A 42 2.15 -11.48 -6.16
CA LYS A 42 1.61 -10.81 -4.99
C LYS A 42 0.94 -9.49 -5.31
N TYR A 43 -0.06 -9.16 -4.51
CA TYR A 43 -0.79 -7.90 -4.56
C TYR A 43 -0.25 -6.89 -3.56
N MET A 44 -0.52 -5.62 -3.82
CA MET A 44 -0.22 -4.51 -2.91
C MET A 44 -1.14 -3.32 -3.19
N ILE A 45 -1.34 -2.49 -2.18
CA ILE A 45 -1.97 -1.18 -2.37
C ILE A 45 -0.94 -0.25 -3.02
N PRO A 46 -1.28 0.42 -4.14
CA PRO A 46 -0.34 1.27 -4.85
C PRO A 46 0.22 2.37 -3.95
N GLY A 47 1.50 2.67 -4.12
CA GLY A 47 2.18 3.72 -3.37
C GLY A 47 3.68 3.59 -3.42
N GLY A 48 4.36 4.51 -2.75
CA GLY A 48 5.81 4.53 -2.71
C GLY A 48 6.36 5.60 -1.78
N GLY A 49 7.67 5.77 -1.82
CA GLY A 49 8.41 6.66 -0.93
C GLY A 49 8.14 8.14 -1.18
N VAL A 50 8.12 8.91 -0.11
CA VAL A 50 7.97 10.37 -0.14
C VAL A 50 9.26 11.00 -0.69
N GLU A 51 9.10 11.92 -1.65
CA GLU A 51 10.20 12.72 -2.19
C GLU A 51 10.38 14.02 -1.40
N GLU A 52 11.57 14.61 -1.50
CA GLU A 52 11.88 15.86 -0.81
C GLU A 52 10.92 16.99 -1.22
N GLY A 53 10.38 17.70 -0.23
CA GLY A 53 9.47 18.83 -0.45
C GLY A 53 8.03 18.45 -0.78
N GLU A 54 7.73 17.17 -0.85
CA GLU A 54 6.42 16.63 -1.19
C GLU A 54 5.61 16.39 0.10
N SER A 55 4.33 16.77 0.10
CA SER A 55 3.42 16.36 1.17
C SER A 55 3.04 14.88 1.01
N TYR A 56 2.49 14.28 2.06
CA TYR A 56 2.03 12.88 1.98
C TYR A 56 0.91 12.71 0.96
N GLY A 57 -0.04 13.66 0.89
CA GLY A 57 -1.11 13.63 -0.12
C GLY A 57 -0.56 13.74 -1.54
N GLU A 58 0.38 14.66 -1.79
CA GLU A 58 1.04 14.81 -3.08
C GLU A 58 1.80 13.54 -3.49
N CYS A 59 2.49 12.91 -2.53
CA CYS A 59 3.15 11.62 -2.75
C CYS A 59 2.16 10.55 -3.19
N CYS A 60 1.05 10.43 -2.47
CA CYS A 60 0.00 9.46 -2.81
C CYS A 60 -0.52 9.69 -4.24
N GLU A 61 -0.84 10.92 -4.58
CA GLU A 61 -1.35 11.28 -5.92
C GLU A 61 -0.34 10.98 -7.03
N ARG A 62 0.94 11.31 -6.80
CA ARG A 62 2.03 11.05 -7.74
C ARG A 62 2.23 9.55 -7.96
N GLU A 63 2.32 8.79 -6.89
CA GLU A 63 2.53 7.34 -6.97
C GLU A 63 1.37 6.62 -7.65
N MET A 64 0.13 7.01 -7.34
CA MET A 64 -1.06 6.47 -8.00
C MET A 64 -1.00 6.71 -9.50
N LEU A 65 -0.63 7.91 -9.92
CA LEU A 65 -0.52 8.24 -11.34
C LEU A 65 0.60 7.45 -12.03
N GLU A 66 1.78 7.40 -11.42
CA GLU A 66 2.94 6.70 -11.99
C GLU A 66 2.73 5.19 -12.12
N GLU A 67 2.20 4.55 -11.07
CA GLU A 67 2.04 3.10 -11.03
C GLU A 67 0.79 2.59 -11.73
N THR A 68 -0.30 3.36 -11.74
CA THR A 68 -1.60 2.87 -12.20
C THR A 68 -2.18 3.64 -13.38
N GLY A 69 -1.64 4.82 -13.71
CA GLY A 69 -2.22 5.70 -14.70
C GLY A 69 -3.52 6.37 -14.26
N MET A 70 -3.88 6.25 -12.98
CA MET A 70 -5.06 6.89 -12.41
C MET A 70 -4.69 8.22 -11.78
N LYS A 71 -5.26 9.32 -12.29
CA LYS A 71 -5.17 10.63 -11.66
C LYS A 71 -6.22 10.70 -10.56
N VAL A 72 -5.76 10.82 -9.32
CA VAL A 72 -6.63 10.83 -8.14
C VAL A 72 -6.42 12.08 -7.31
N ARG A 73 -7.38 12.37 -6.45
CA ARG A 73 -7.26 13.31 -5.35
C ARG A 73 -7.21 12.52 -4.04
N ALA A 74 -6.16 12.71 -3.26
CA ALA A 74 -6.03 12.14 -1.92
C ALA A 74 -6.84 13.01 -0.95
N THR A 75 -8.00 12.50 -0.51
CA THR A 75 -8.97 13.31 0.23
C THR A 75 -8.77 13.27 1.74
N GLU A 76 -8.35 12.14 2.27
CA GLU A 76 -8.22 11.94 3.71
C GLU A 76 -7.14 10.91 4.01
N GLU A 77 -6.20 11.24 4.89
CA GLU A 77 -5.33 10.24 5.52
C GLU A 77 -6.11 9.57 6.65
N PHE A 78 -6.47 8.30 6.46
CA PHE A 78 -7.33 7.60 7.41
C PHE A 78 -6.56 6.66 8.34
N LEU A 79 -5.31 6.31 7.97
CA LEU A 79 -4.52 5.35 8.73
C LEU A 79 -3.03 5.60 8.54
N GLU A 80 -2.29 5.48 9.64
CA GLU A 80 -0.82 5.43 9.66
C GLU A 80 -0.40 4.07 10.21
N ILE A 81 0.41 3.32 9.46
CA ILE A 81 0.99 2.06 9.92
C ILE A 81 2.50 2.21 10.02
N GLU A 82 3.01 2.06 11.24
CA GLU A 82 4.43 1.93 11.52
C GLU A 82 4.82 0.46 11.48
N GLU A 83 5.77 0.11 10.62
CA GLU A 83 6.37 -1.22 10.58
C GLU A 83 7.79 -1.17 11.12
N LEU A 84 8.11 -2.11 12.02
CA LEU A 84 9.46 -2.34 12.53
C LEU A 84 9.95 -3.71 12.03
N PHE A 85 11.00 -3.70 11.22
CA PHE A 85 11.62 -4.91 10.68
C PHE A 85 13.11 -4.65 10.42
N GLU A 86 13.96 -5.64 10.63
CA GLU A 86 15.41 -5.46 10.59
C GLU A 86 15.82 -4.24 11.44
N ASP A 87 16.51 -3.25 10.88
CA ASP A 87 16.84 -1.96 11.52
C ASP A 87 15.99 -0.79 10.98
N TRP A 88 14.85 -1.10 10.33
CA TRP A 88 13.95 -0.12 9.71
C TRP A 88 12.80 0.27 10.63
N ARG A 89 12.48 1.55 10.58
CA ARG A 89 11.18 2.10 10.93
C ARG A 89 10.53 2.61 9.65
N HIS A 90 9.51 1.92 9.17
CA HIS A 90 8.81 2.24 7.94
C HIS A 90 7.42 2.73 8.27
N ILE A 91 7.12 3.98 7.94
CA ILE A 91 5.83 4.61 8.24
C ILE A 91 5.05 4.73 6.94
N ASN A 92 3.91 4.04 6.86
CA ASN A 92 3.02 4.04 5.72
C ASN A 92 1.80 4.92 6.01
N HIS A 93 1.54 5.88 5.15
CA HIS A 93 0.40 6.82 5.21
C HIS A 93 -0.63 6.38 4.18
N TYR A 94 -1.83 6.00 4.63
CA TYR A 94 -2.90 5.51 3.78
C TYR A 94 -3.97 6.57 3.57
N PHE A 95 -4.27 6.84 2.30
CA PHE A 95 -5.24 7.86 1.89
C PHE A 95 -6.46 7.25 1.21
N VAL A 96 -7.62 7.79 1.50
CA VAL A 96 -8.80 7.62 0.66
C VAL A 96 -8.60 8.44 -0.59
N CYS A 97 -8.76 7.82 -1.76
CA CYS A 97 -8.60 8.47 -3.05
C CYS A 97 -9.92 8.56 -3.81
N GLU A 98 -10.13 9.69 -4.49
CA GLU A 98 -11.20 9.88 -5.45
C GLU A 98 -10.63 9.98 -6.86
N LEU A 99 -11.19 9.25 -7.80
CA LEU A 99 -10.76 9.26 -9.20
C LEU A 99 -11.14 10.57 -9.87
N GLU A 100 -10.16 11.26 -10.44
CA GLU A 100 -10.37 12.46 -11.27
C GLU A 100 -10.31 12.15 -12.77
N ASP A 101 -9.34 11.31 -13.20
CA ASP A 101 -9.14 10.96 -14.60
C ASP A 101 -8.40 9.63 -14.74
N VAL A 102 -8.64 8.95 -15.86
CA VAL A 102 -7.92 7.75 -16.27
C VAL A 102 -7.01 8.11 -17.43
N THR A 103 -5.70 8.24 -17.18
CA THR A 103 -4.76 8.64 -18.24
C THR A 103 -4.35 7.45 -19.11
N GLY A 104 -4.42 6.23 -18.56
CA GLY A 104 -4.01 5.01 -19.26
C GLY A 104 -2.49 4.87 -19.47
N THR A 105 -1.69 5.80 -18.92
CA THR A 105 -0.23 5.79 -19.08
C THR A 105 0.44 5.63 -17.72
N VAL A 106 1.28 4.60 -17.60
CA VAL A 106 2.07 4.35 -16.39
C VAL A 106 3.51 4.80 -16.60
N HIS A 107 4.19 5.16 -15.50
CA HIS A 107 5.60 5.56 -15.47
C HIS A 107 6.31 4.76 -14.39
N LEU A 108 6.57 3.50 -14.67
CA LEU A 108 7.22 2.57 -13.73
C LEU A 108 8.71 2.86 -13.63
N THR A 109 9.26 2.66 -12.43
CA THR A 109 10.71 2.56 -12.24
C THR A 109 11.23 1.30 -12.95
N GLU A 110 12.54 1.24 -13.19
CA GLU A 110 13.16 0.05 -13.80
C GLU A 110 12.88 -1.21 -12.98
N ALA A 111 12.99 -1.12 -11.65
CA ALA A 111 12.72 -2.23 -10.74
C ALA A 111 11.26 -2.69 -10.81
N GLU A 112 10.31 -1.76 -10.84
CA GLU A 112 8.88 -2.08 -10.96
C GLU A 112 8.54 -2.75 -12.29
N ALA A 113 9.14 -2.28 -13.39
CA ALA A 113 8.98 -2.90 -14.71
C ALA A 113 9.59 -4.31 -14.76
N GLU A 114 10.75 -4.50 -14.12
CA GLU A 114 11.44 -5.79 -14.07
C GLU A 114 10.64 -6.87 -13.36
N VAL A 115 9.98 -6.54 -12.25
CA VAL A 115 9.11 -7.50 -11.53
C VAL A 115 7.72 -7.64 -12.15
N GLY A 116 7.44 -6.92 -13.23
CA GLY A 116 6.18 -6.99 -13.95
C GLY A 116 5.00 -6.43 -13.17
N LEU A 117 5.16 -5.22 -12.62
CA LEU A 117 4.09 -4.54 -11.89
C LEU A 117 2.97 -4.14 -12.85
N THR A 118 1.77 -4.60 -12.56
CA THR A 118 0.53 -4.27 -13.27
C THR A 118 -0.51 -3.78 -12.27
N GLN A 119 -1.68 -3.38 -12.74
CA GLN A 119 -2.78 -3.00 -11.86
C GLN A 119 -4.03 -3.82 -12.17
N GLU A 120 -4.79 -4.14 -11.13
CA GLU A 120 -6.02 -4.92 -11.23
C GLU A 120 -7.09 -4.34 -10.30
N TRP A 121 -8.34 -4.38 -10.78
CA TRP A 121 -9.52 -4.06 -9.97
C TRP A 121 -10.03 -5.35 -9.33
N ILE A 122 -9.99 -5.43 -8.01
CA ILE A 122 -10.38 -6.62 -7.25
C ILE A 122 -11.59 -6.26 -6.38
N PRO A 123 -12.65 -7.09 -6.32
CA PRO A 123 -13.73 -6.87 -5.37
C PRO A 123 -13.18 -6.64 -3.96
N LEU A 124 -13.68 -5.62 -3.26
CA LEU A 124 -13.11 -5.18 -1.99
C LEU A 124 -13.09 -6.29 -0.93
N ASP A 125 -14.15 -7.07 -0.84
CA ASP A 125 -14.23 -8.23 0.07
C ASP A 125 -13.21 -9.32 -0.28
N GLU A 126 -12.99 -9.56 -1.56
CA GLU A 126 -11.97 -10.50 -2.04
C GLU A 126 -10.56 -10.00 -1.72
N ALA A 127 -10.28 -8.71 -1.91
CA ALA A 127 -9.00 -8.10 -1.56
C ALA A 127 -8.71 -8.25 -0.05
N VAL A 128 -9.69 -7.99 0.80
CA VAL A 128 -9.56 -8.21 2.25
C VAL A 128 -9.24 -9.68 2.55
N ARG A 129 -9.91 -10.62 1.88
CA ARG A 129 -9.64 -12.06 2.04
C ARG A 129 -8.22 -12.42 1.59
N ILE A 130 -7.79 -11.93 0.42
CA ILE A 130 -6.44 -12.19 -0.11
C ILE A 130 -5.37 -11.76 0.89
N PHE A 131 -5.42 -10.52 1.36
CA PHE A 131 -4.44 -10.02 2.34
C PHE A 131 -4.62 -10.68 3.71
N GLY A 132 -5.83 -11.10 4.06
CA GLY A 132 -6.13 -11.79 5.31
C GLY A 132 -5.44 -13.14 5.46
N GLU A 133 -4.94 -13.71 4.37
CA GLU A 133 -4.17 -14.97 4.37
C GLU A 133 -2.68 -14.77 4.68
N TYR A 134 -2.29 -13.65 5.29
CA TYR A 134 -0.88 -13.30 5.52
C TYR A 134 -0.10 -14.33 6.35
N GLU A 135 -0.77 -15.06 7.24
CA GLU A 135 -0.10 -16.08 8.07
C GLU A 135 0.56 -17.21 7.26
N LYS A 136 0.09 -17.46 6.02
CA LYS A 136 0.71 -18.47 5.15
C LYS A 136 2.17 -18.19 4.82
N PHE A 137 2.61 -16.94 4.93
CA PHE A 137 4.00 -16.53 4.67
C PHE A 137 4.87 -16.50 5.92
N HIS A 138 4.30 -16.63 7.11
CA HIS A 138 4.98 -16.33 8.37
C HIS A 138 6.23 -17.20 8.61
N ALA A 139 6.18 -18.48 8.20
CA ALA A 139 7.25 -19.44 8.50
C ALA A 139 8.53 -19.22 7.63
N ASP A 140 8.37 -18.77 6.37
CA ASP A 140 9.47 -18.81 5.40
C ASP A 140 9.60 -17.56 4.52
N ASN A 141 8.71 -16.59 4.64
CA ASN A 141 8.74 -15.37 3.82
C ASN A 141 8.27 -14.16 4.62
N ILE A 142 9.15 -13.64 5.50
CA ILE A 142 8.83 -12.49 6.35
C ILE A 142 8.47 -11.23 5.56
N PRO A 143 9.15 -10.87 4.44
CA PRO A 143 8.75 -9.71 3.65
C PRO A 143 7.30 -9.77 3.15
N ASP A 144 6.86 -10.89 2.60
CA ASP A 144 5.49 -11.04 2.11
C ASP A 144 4.47 -11.14 3.26
N PHE A 145 4.85 -11.78 4.37
CA PHE A 145 4.07 -11.77 5.60
C PHE A 145 3.80 -10.33 6.08
N GLY A 146 4.85 -9.52 6.17
CA GLY A 146 4.74 -8.12 6.60
C GLY A 146 3.89 -7.29 5.64
N LEU A 147 4.12 -7.44 4.32
CA LEU A 147 3.36 -6.75 3.29
C LEU A 147 1.85 -7.06 3.40
N TYR A 148 1.48 -8.33 3.39
CA TYR A 148 0.07 -8.75 3.41
C TYR A 148 -0.61 -8.40 4.73
N ARG A 149 0.07 -8.55 5.87
CA ARG A 149 -0.47 -8.15 7.17
C ARG A 149 -0.77 -6.65 7.20
N ARG A 150 0.15 -5.82 6.71
CA ARG A 150 -0.03 -4.38 6.63
C ARG A 150 -1.23 -4.02 5.75
N GLU A 151 -1.30 -4.55 4.54
CA GLU A 151 -2.39 -4.25 3.60
C GLU A 151 -3.74 -4.76 4.11
N TYR A 152 -3.75 -5.89 4.81
CA TYR A 152 -4.96 -6.40 5.47
C TYR A 152 -5.51 -5.40 6.48
N HIS A 153 -4.66 -4.90 7.37
CA HIS A 153 -5.09 -3.91 8.36
C HIS A 153 -5.55 -2.61 7.69
N ALA A 154 -4.90 -2.20 6.62
CA ALA A 154 -5.29 -0.99 5.88
C ALA A 154 -6.69 -1.14 5.27
N LEU A 155 -6.97 -2.23 4.56
CA LEU A 155 -8.29 -2.44 3.98
C LEU A 155 -9.37 -2.67 5.04
N LYS A 156 -9.05 -3.33 6.14
CA LYS A 156 -9.99 -3.49 7.26
C LYS A 156 -10.38 -2.14 7.86
N GLU A 157 -9.41 -1.26 8.10
CA GLU A 157 -9.69 0.08 8.62
C GLU A 157 -10.48 0.92 7.61
N PHE A 158 -10.14 0.82 6.33
CA PHE A 158 -10.90 1.48 5.26
C PHE A 158 -12.37 1.07 5.29
N VAL A 159 -12.66 -0.23 5.34
CA VAL A 159 -14.02 -0.76 5.39
C VAL A 159 -14.75 -0.27 6.65
N MET A 160 -14.08 -0.30 7.81
CA MET A 160 -14.64 0.18 9.07
C MET A 160 -14.97 1.68 9.02
N SER A 161 -14.13 2.48 8.38
CA SER A 161 -14.35 3.93 8.22
C SER A 161 -15.56 4.25 7.33
N CYS A 162 -15.85 3.40 6.34
CA CYS A 162 -17.00 3.56 5.45
C CYS A 162 -18.35 3.29 6.15
N ILE A 163 -18.35 2.55 7.27
CA ILE A 163 -19.57 2.22 8.03
C ILE A 163 -19.92 3.31 9.04
N LYS A 164 -18.96 4.12 9.45
CA LYS A 164 -19.15 5.28 10.34
C LYS A 164 -19.72 6.45 9.56
#